data_d0a2e894fa880d37a0a86f51278aaf56
#
_entry.id   d0a2e894fa880d37a0a86f51278aaf56
#
_cell.length_a   1.000
_cell.length_b   1.000
_cell.length_c   1.000
_cell.angle_alpha   90.00
_cell.angle_beta   90.00
_cell.angle_gamma   90.00
#
_symmetry.space_group_name_H-M   'P 1'
#
loop_
_entity.id
_entity.type
_entity.pdbx_description
1 polymer ?
#
loop_
_entity_poly.entity_id
_entity_poly.type
_entity_poly.pdbx_seq_one_letter_code
_entity_poly.pdbx_strand_id
1 'polypeptide(L)'
;MKTTITKLILPLTAAAFVAGCASQGVKNPSGVPVTRMNADEQGFVAGTGVESQDLVAVTDKMVRSILAIPQIAQAATPPIIVLDAVDNHTRFPINKDLFNTRLRSELIKKSGGKVQFLARERMAALEKERNLKREGAVTASSDANVQEFKGADYFLTGTLGGLSTRTKAGTSDYILYEFQLIDARTSTIVWGDNAEIKKQGLEDAAYR
;
A
#
# COMPACT_ATOMS: atom_id res chain seq x y z
N MET A 1 64.54 62.73 3.77
CA MET A 1 63.78 61.74 4.51
C MET A 1 62.71 61.17 3.57
N LYS A 2 62.86 59.90 3.19
CA LYS A 2 62.00 59.21 2.23
C LYS A 2 60.99 58.37 2.98
N THR A 3 59.71 58.71 2.82
CA THR A 3 58.61 57.98 3.46
C THR A 3 58.10 56.88 2.47
N THR A 4 58.29 55.64 2.85
CA THR A 4 57.88 54.46 2.08
C THR A 4 56.43 54.10 2.42
N ILE A 5 55.51 54.22 1.43
CA ILE A 5 54.09 53.82 1.60
C ILE A 5 53.98 52.33 1.18
N THR A 6 53.75 51.49 2.19
CA THR A 6 53.50 50.07 1.99
C THR A 6 52.03 49.89 1.58
N LYS A 7 51.81 49.44 0.35
CA LYS A 7 50.47 49.05 -0.16
C LYS A 7 50.07 47.68 0.38
N LEU A 8 49.06 47.70 1.23
CA LEU A 8 48.43 46.47 1.73
C LEU A 8 47.49 45.91 0.66
N ILE A 9 47.87 44.82 0.06
CA ILE A 9 47.01 44.09 -0.90
C ILE A 9 46.12 43.10 -0.10
N LEU A 10 44.85 43.39 -0.08
CA LEU A 10 43.81 42.51 0.53
C LEU A 10 43.45 41.41 -0.47
N PRO A 11 43.55 40.12 -0.15
CA PRO A 11 43.08 39.08 -1.04
C PRO A 11 41.56 39.00 -1.00
N LEU A 12 40.95 39.25 -2.15
CA LEU A 12 39.53 39.05 -2.41
C LEU A 12 39.24 37.56 -2.47
N THR A 13 38.75 37.00 -1.36
CA THR A 13 38.29 35.59 -1.30
C THR A 13 37.03 35.46 -2.12
N ALA A 14 37.12 34.80 -3.27
CA ALA A 14 36.00 34.42 -4.08
C ALA A 14 35.17 33.36 -3.35
N ALA A 15 34.03 33.77 -2.79
CA ALA A 15 33.02 32.87 -2.27
C ALA A 15 32.39 32.12 -3.47
N ALA A 16 32.80 30.87 -3.68
CA ALA A 16 32.15 29.98 -4.64
C ALA A 16 30.75 29.66 -4.12
N PHE A 17 29.73 30.27 -4.70
CA PHE A 17 28.36 29.86 -4.55
C PHE A 17 28.21 28.47 -5.16
N VAL A 18 28.13 27.45 -4.31
CA VAL A 18 27.66 26.12 -4.69
C VAL A 18 26.15 26.30 -4.94
N ALA A 19 25.79 26.60 -6.18
CA ALA A 19 24.42 26.48 -6.64
C ALA A 19 24.07 25.00 -6.61
N GLY A 20 23.46 24.57 -5.49
CA GLY A 20 22.84 23.26 -5.40
C GLY A 20 21.86 23.12 -6.55
N CYS A 21 22.07 22.16 -7.42
CA CYS A 21 21.08 21.73 -8.40
C CYS A 21 19.87 21.24 -7.65
N ALA A 22 18.92 22.12 -7.36
CA ALA A 22 17.56 21.70 -7.06
C ALA A 22 17.12 20.90 -8.29
N SER A 23 16.93 19.61 -8.13
CA SER A 23 16.38 18.75 -9.17
C SER A 23 14.99 19.30 -9.50
N GLN A 24 14.91 20.13 -10.52
CA GLN A 24 13.61 20.52 -11.07
C GLN A 24 12.98 19.23 -11.56
N GLY A 25 11.83 18.87 -10.98
CA GLY A 25 11.06 17.72 -11.42
C GLY A 25 10.85 17.75 -12.93
N VAL A 26 10.62 16.58 -13.51
CA VAL A 26 10.40 16.42 -14.95
C VAL A 26 9.27 17.37 -15.38
N LYS A 27 9.58 18.34 -16.23
CA LYS A 27 8.57 19.24 -16.78
C LYS A 27 7.68 18.45 -17.74
N ASN A 28 6.41 18.35 -17.41
CA ASN A 28 5.41 17.83 -18.35
C ASN A 28 5.26 18.85 -19.50
N PRO A 29 5.50 18.49 -20.77
CA PRO A 29 5.40 19.39 -21.89
C PRO A 29 4.00 20.01 -22.09
N SER A 30 2.96 19.44 -21.47
CA SER A 30 1.57 19.92 -21.57
C SER A 30 1.05 20.63 -20.31
N GLY A 31 1.89 20.94 -19.31
CA GLY A 31 1.34 21.60 -18.11
C GLY A 31 2.28 21.76 -16.91
N VAL A 32 1.71 21.68 -15.73
CA VAL A 32 2.35 21.90 -14.45
C VAL A 32 3.46 20.88 -14.19
N PRO A 33 4.61 21.25 -13.58
CA PRO A 33 5.66 20.32 -13.20
C PRO A 33 5.14 19.21 -12.29
N VAL A 34 5.59 17.98 -12.55
CA VAL A 34 5.26 16.83 -11.69
C VAL A 34 6.11 16.87 -10.43
N THR A 35 5.49 16.79 -9.27
CA THR A 35 6.16 16.73 -7.97
C THR A 35 6.03 15.33 -7.39
N ARG A 36 7.14 14.75 -6.91
CA ARG A 36 7.11 13.51 -6.15
C ARG A 36 6.75 13.82 -4.70
N MET A 37 5.73 13.12 -4.18
CA MET A 37 5.25 13.25 -2.81
C MET A 37 5.26 11.88 -2.13
N ASN A 38 5.21 11.86 -0.78
CA ASN A 38 4.98 10.63 -0.05
C ASN A 38 3.51 10.22 -0.18
N ALA A 39 3.24 8.91 -0.15
CA ALA A 39 1.87 8.40 -0.36
C ALA A 39 0.93 8.65 0.82
N ASP A 40 1.48 8.95 2.00
CA ASP A 40 0.77 9.29 3.24
C ASP A 40 0.50 10.79 3.41
N GLU A 41 1.00 11.61 2.50
CA GLU A 41 0.77 13.06 2.49
C GLU A 41 -0.44 13.42 1.63
N GLN A 42 -1.16 14.45 2.05
CA GLN A 42 -2.23 15.03 1.22
C GLN A 42 -1.62 15.82 0.07
N GLY A 43 -1.97 15.42 -1.17
CA GLY A 43 -1.60 16.18 -2.36
C GLY A 43 -2.39 17.48 -2.52
N PHE A 44 -1.87 18.37 -3.36
CA PHE A 44 -2.60 19.58 -3.78
C PHE A 44 -3.75 19.27 -4.77
N VAL A 45 -3.71 18.09 -5.39
CA VAL A 45 -4.81 17.52 -6.17
C VAL A 45 -5.45 16.46 -5.31
N ALA A 46 -6.57 16.77 -4.68
CA ALA A 46 -7.30 15.87 -3.80
C ALA A 46 -8.80 16.02 -4.04
N GLY A 47 -9.55 14.96 -3.76
CA GLY A 47 -11.00 14.94 -3.84
C GLY A 47 -11.65 14.40 -2.57
N THR A 48 -12.94 14.17 -2.62
CA THR A 48 -13.70 13.63 -1.48
C THR A 48 -13.71 12.10 -1.43
N GLY A 49 -13.13 11.42 -2.44
CA GLY A 49 -13.04 9.97 -2.53
C GLY A 49 -11.82 9.38 -1.83
N VAL A 50 -11.47 8.14 -2.25
CA VAL A 50 -10.33 7.41 -1.70
C VAL A 50 -9.03 7.95 -2.30
N GLU A 51 -8.17 8.43 -1.45
CA GLU A 51 -6.85 8.94 -1.78
C GLU A 51 -5.73 8.00 -1.26
N SER A 52 -4.50 8.20 -1.73
CA SER A 52 -3.35 7.37 -1.33
C SER A 52 -3.11 7.38 0.18
N GLN A 53 -3.27 8.52 0.83
CA GLN A 53 -3.13 8.66 2.28
C GLN A 53 -4.15 7.83 3.06
N ASP A 54 -5.39 7.72 2.54
CA ASP A 54 -6.43 6.88 3.15
C ASP A 54 -6.04 5.41 3.08
N LEU A 55 -5.58 4.95 1.90
CA LEU A 55 -5.09 3.60 1.69
C LEU A 55 -3.95 3.27 2.66
N VAL A 56 -3.00 4.19 2.84
CA VAL A 56 -1.88 4.02 3.76
C VAL A 56 -2.37 3.94 5.20
N ALA A 57 -3.15 4.90 5.66
CA ALA A 57 -3.64 4.97 7.04
C ALA A 57 -4.51 3.76 7.41
N VAL A 58 -5.46 3.39 6.54
CA VAL A 58 -6.36 2.26 6.74
C VAL A 58 -5.58 0.95 6.81
N THR A 59 -4.73 0.68 5.83
CA THR A 59 -3.97 -0.59 5.80
C THR A 59 -3.01 -0.70 6.97
N ASP A 60 -2.37 0.39 7.39
CA ASP A 60 -1.49 0.39 8.56
C ASP A 60 -2.24 0.13 9.87
N LYS A 61 -3.45 0.66 10.02
CA LYS A 61 -4.33 0.35 11.15
C LYS A 61 -4.70 -1.13 11.17
N MET A 62 -5.19 -1.66 10.04
CA MET A 62 -5.62 -3.07 9.92
C MET A 62 -4.46 -4.03 10.22
N VAL A 63 -3.26 -3.75 9.70
CA VAL A 63 -2.08 -4.59 9.93
C VAL A 63 -1.69 -4.63 11.41
N ARG A 64 -1.72 -3.51 12.12
CA ARG A 64 -1.44 -3.49 13.57
C ARG A 64 -2.49 -4.27 14.34
N SER A 65 -3.75 -4.09 14.00
CA SER A 65 -4.87 -4.73 14.67
C SER A 65 -4.85 -6.26 14.49
N ILE A 66 -4.71 -6.73 13.24
CA ILE A 66 -4.73 -8.17 12.94
C ILE A 66 -3.52 -8.91 13.51
N LEU A 67 -2.33 -8.30 13.56
CA LEU A 67 -1.14 -8.92 14.16
C LEU A 67 -1.22 -9.05 15.68
N ALA A 68 -2.11 -8.31 16.32
CA ALA A 68 -2.28 -8.33 17.78
C ALA A 68 -3.25 -9.42 18.28
N ILE A 69 -4.05 -10.02 17.39
CA ILE A 69 -5.02 -11.04 17.83
C ILE A 69 -4.34 -12.33 18.27
N PRO A 70 -4.86 -13.05 19.27
CA PRO A 70 -4.25 -14.28 19.78
C PRO A 70 -4.05 -15.37 18.72
N GLN A 71 -4.97 -15.48 17.75
CA GLN A 71 -4.93 -16.44 16.65
C GLN A 71 -3.68 -16.28 15.75
N ILE A 72 -3.07 -15.07 15.76
CA ILE A 72 -1.83 -14.80 15.02
C ILE A 72 -0.65 -14.64 15.98
N ALA A 73 -0.80 -13.78 16.99
CA ALA A 73 0.30 -13.46 17.90
C ALA A 73 0.82 -14.65 18.69
N GLN A 74 -0.06 -15.60 19.05
CA GLN A 74 0.21 -16.77 19.89
C GLN A 74 0.14 -18.10 19.12
N ALA A 75 0.02 -18.06 17.79
CA ALA A 75 -0.04 -19.26 16.98
C ALA A 75 1.28 -20.07 17.09
N ALA A 76 1.17 -21.34 17.39
CA ALA A 76 2.34 -22.25 17.48
C ALA A 76 3.00 -22.46 16.10
N THR A 77 2.21 -22.43 15.04
CA THR A 77 2.65 -22.45 13.65
C THR A 77 2.06 -21.25 12.91
N PRO A 78 2.81 -20.59 12.02
CA PRO A 78 2.29 -19.46 11.27
C PRO A 78 1.02 -19.83 10.49
N PRO A 79 -0.13 -19.19 10.76
CA PRO A 79 -1.36 -19.46 10.03
C PRO A 79 -1.24 -19.03 8.58
N ILE A 80 -1.98 -19.72 7.73
CA ILE A 80 -2.01 -19.51 6.29
C ILE A 80 -3.25 -18.72 5.92
N ILE A 81 -3.05 -17.54 5.35
CA ILE A 81 -4.11 -16.60 4.98
C ILE A 81 -4.26 -16.54 3.46
N VAL A 82 -5.51 -16.56 3.00
CA VAL A 82 -5.90 -16.20 1.64
C VAL A 82 -6.53 -14.81 1.67
N LEU A 83 -6.14 -13.96 0.72
CA LEU A 83 -6.82 -12.70 0.47
C LEU A 83 -7.98 -12.95 -0.49
N ASP A 84 -9.16 -12.53 -0.09
CA ASP A 84 -10.34 -12.50 -0.95
C ASP A 84 -10.53 -11.11 -1.55
N ALA A 85 -11.43 -11.00 -2.53
CA ALA A 85 -11.71 -9.73 -3.18
C ALA A 85 -12.28 -8.72 -2.19
N VAL A 86 -11.87 -7.46 -2.30
CA VAL A 86 -12.49 -6.35 -1.56
C VAL A 86 -13.73 -5.90 -2.32
N ASP A 87 -14.86 -5.79 -1.63
CA ASP A 87 -16.10 -5.28 -2.21
C ASP A 87 -16.18 -3.76 -2.12
N ASN A 88 -16.55 -3.11 -3.22
CA ASN A 88 -16.70 -1.67 -3.28
C ASN A 88 -18.16 -1.27 -3.46
N HIS A 89 -18.76 -0.73 -2.40
CA HIS A 89 -20.11 -0.17 -2.36
C HIS A 89 -20.10 1.36 -2.26
N THR A 90 -18.97 1.99 -2.57
CA THR A 90 -18.88 3.46 -2.71
C THR A 90 -19.27 3.89 -4.11
N ARG A 91 -19.52 5.18 -4.29
CA ARG A 91 -19.75 5.77 -5.63
C ARG A 91 -18.46 5.95 -6.45
N PHE A 92 -17.30 5.70 -5.87
CA PHE A 92 -16.01 5.92 -6.53
C PHE A 92 -15.51 4.66 -7.24
N PRO A 93 -15.00 4.76 -8.47
CA PRO A 93 -14.33 3.66 -9.16
C PRO A 93 -12.93 3.48 -8.56
N ILE A 94 -12.80 2.53 -7.61
CA ILE A 94 -11.55 2.30 -6.86
C ILE A 94 -10.88 1.02 -7.34
N ASN A 95 -9.58 1.05 -7.54
CA ASN A 95 -8.79 -0.16 -7.71
C ASN A 95 -8.64 -0.89 -6.36
N LYS A 96 -9.57 -1.82 -6.10
CA LYS A 96 -9.67 -2.58 -4.85
C LYS A 96 -8.46 -3.44 -4.55
N ASP A 97 -7.76 -3.92 -5.58
CA ASP A 97 -6.61 -4.81 -5.44
C ASP A 97 -5.42 -4.12 -4.76
N LEU A 98 -5.38 -2.78 -4.77
CA LEU A 98 -4.37 -2.02 -4.05
C LEU A 98 -4.43 -2.25 -2.53
N PHE A 99 -5.65 -2.37 -1.96
CA PHE A 99 -5.81 -2.67 -0.53
C PHE A 99 -5.22 -4.04 -0.19
N ASN A 100 -5.59 -5.08 -0.93
CA ASN A 100 -5.09 -6.43 -0.73
C ASN A 100 -3.58 -6.52 -0.92
N THR A 101 -3.05 -5.87 -1.97
CA THR A 101 -1.62 -5.85 -2.26
C THR A 101 -0.84 -5.18 -1.12
N ARG A 102 -1.33 -4.03 -0.62
CA ARG A 102 -0.68 -3.32 0.46
C ARG A 102 -0.80 -4.06 1.79
N LEU A 103 -1.99 -4.56 2.15
CA LEU A 103 -2.20 -5.36 3.36
C LEU A 103 -1.26 -6.57 3.40
N ARG A 104 -1.21 -7.36 2.32
CA ARG A 104 -0.31 -8.50 2.21
C ARG A 104 1.16 -8.10 2.40
N SER A 105 1.60 -7.06 1.70
CA SER A 105 2.98 -6.59 1.77
C SER A 105 3.36 -6.14 3.18
N GLU A 106 2.51 -5.37 3.83
CA GLU A 106 2.77 -4.87 5.17
C GLU A 106 2.66 -5.98 6.24
N LEU A 107 1.72 -6.92 6.10
CA LEU A 107 1.61 -8.08 6.97
C LEU A 107 2.86 -8.99 6.86
N ILE A 108 3.34 -9.25 5.65
CA ILE A 108 4.59 -10.02 5.46
C ILE A 108 5.77 -9.31 6.13
N LYS A 109 5.94 -8.01 5.89
CA LYS A 109 7.04 -7.22 6.46
C LYS A 109 6.99 -7.16 7.99
N LYS A 110 5.82 -6.87 8.56
CA LYS A 110 5.66 -6.59 10.00
C LYS A 110 5.43 -7.81 10.86
N SER A 111 5.01 -8.94 10.25
CA SER A 111 4.75 -10.18 11.01
C SER A 111 6.01 -10.90 11.49
N GLY A 112 7.17 -10.64 10.86
CA GLY A 112 8.39 -11.40 11.16
C GLY A 112 8.24 -12.91 10.92
N GLY A 113 7.43 -13.31 9.91
CA GLY A 113 7.16 -14.71 9.59
C GLY A 113 6.01 -15.36 10.36
N LYS A 114 5.28 -14.60 11.18
CA LYS A 114 4.14 -15.11 11.96
C LYS A 114 2.87 -15.35 11.13
N VAL A 115 2.86 -15.00 9.86
CA VAL A 115 1.77 -15.29 8.91
C VAL A 115 2.35 -15.75 7.57
N GLN A 116 1.62 -16.60 6.86
CA GLN A 116 1.92 -17.04 5.50
C GLN A 116 0.74 -16.71 4.60
N PHE A 117 1.01 -16.42 3.32
CA PHE A 117 -0.03 -16.14 2.34
C PHE A 117 0.00 -17.15 1.20
N LEU A 118 -1.18 -17.55 0.74
CA LEU A 118 -1.32 -18.36 -0.47
C LEU A 118 -1.45 -17.43 -1.69
N ALA A 119 -0.63 -17.70 -2.71
CA ALA A 119 -0.71 -17.01 -3.99
C ALA A 119 -1.76 -17.70 -4.89
N ARG A 120 -3.03 -17.62 -4.53
CA ARG A 120 -4.13 -18.27 -5.28
C ARG A 120 -4.18 -17.82 -6.73
N GLU A 121 -3.87 -16.56 -6.99
CA GLU A 121 -3.80 -15.98 -8.34
C GLU A 121 -2.69 -16.56 -9.22
N ARG A 122 -1.76 -17.33 -8.63
CA ARG A 122 -0.64 -17.98 -9.33
C ARG A 122 -0.78 -19.48 -9.46
N MET A 123 -1.87 -20.08 -9.01
CA MET A 123 -2.03 -21.54 -8.98
C MET A 123 -1.85 -22.21 -10.33
N ALA A 124 -2.42 -21.65 -11.41
CA ALA A 124 -2.28 -22.20 -12.76
C ALA A 124 -0.81 -22.24 -13.23
N ALA A 125 -0.05 -21.18 -12.93
CA ALA A 125 1.39 -21.14 -13.26
C ALA A 125 2.20 -22.13 -12.43
N LEU A 126 1.88 -22.28 -11.15
CA LEU A 126 2.54 -23.24 -10.25
C LEU A 126 2.21 -24.68 -10.64
N GLU A 127 0.98 -24.97 -11.05
CA GLU A 127 0.57 -26.29 -11.54
C GLU A 127 1.28 -26.64 -12.84
N LYS A 128 1.39 -25.70 -13.78
CA LYS A 128 2.16 -25.87 -15.00
C LYS A 128 3.64 -26.21 -14.69
N GLU A 129 4.26 -25.50 -13.78
CA GLU A 129 5.65 -25.74 -13.36
C GLU A 129 5.81 -27.13 -12.74
N ARG A 130 4.84 -27.57 -11.92
CA ARG A 130 4.82 -28.92 -11.35
C ARG A 130 4.74 -30.01 -12.42
N ASN A 131 3.92 -29.80 -13.44
CA ASN A 131 3.77 -30.75 -14.54
C ASN A 131 5.06 -30.85 -15.35
N LEU A 132 5.71 -29.73 -15.68
CA LEU A 132 7.00 -29.70 -16.36
C LEU A 132 8.10 -30.47 -15.57
N LYS A 133 8.08 -30.37 -14.23
CA LYS A 133 8.99 -31.13 -13.36
C LYS A 133 8.68 -32.63 -13.37
N ARG A 134 7.41 -33.02 -13.35
CA ARG A 134 6.99 -34.43 -13.44
C ARG A 134 7.34 -35.06 -14.77
N GLU A 135 7.26 -34.30 -15.85
CA GLU A 135 7.58 -34.73 -17.22
C GLU A 135 9.10 -34.73 -17.50
N GLY A 136 9.92 -34.23 -16.57
CA GLY A 136 11.36 -34.11 -16.75
C GLY A 136 11.80 -33.04 -17.74
N ALA A 137 10.87 -32.14 -18.13
CA ALA A 137 11.15 -31.04 -19.05
C ALA A 137 12.00 -29.92 -18.41
N VAL A 138 11.97 -29.82 -17.08
CA VAL A 138 12.80 -28.89 -16.29
C VAL A 138 13.43 -29.64 -15.11
N THR A 139 14.59 -29.17 -14.65
CA THR A 139 15.31 -29.79 -13.54
C THR A 139 14.50 -29.64 -12.25
N ALA A 140 14.14 -30.76 -11.62
CA ALA A 140 13.62 -30.76 -10.25
C ALA A 140 14.77 -30.44 -9.31
N SER A 141 14.76 -29.27 -8.67
CA SER A 141 15.71 -28.99 -7.60
C SER A 141 15.40 -29.90 -6.42
N SER A 142 16.23 -30.92 -6.22
CA SER A 142 16.41 -31.77 -5.01
C SER A 142 15.20 -32.46 -4.37
N ASP A 143 13.96 -32.22 -4.76
CA ASP A 143 12.82 -32.89 -4.19
C ASP A 143 11.86 -33.44 -5.26
N ALA A 144 11.92 -34.78 -5.46
CA ALA A 144 11.01 -35.47 -6.37
C ALA A 144 9.57 -35.53 -5.83
N ASN A 145 9.35 -35.16 -4.57
CA ASN A 145 8.05 -35.15 -3.94
C ASN A 145 7.35 -33.80 -4.14
N VAL A 146 6.50 -33.75 -5.16
CA VAL A 146 5.57 -32.63 -5.33
C VAL A 146 4.56 -32.67 -4.18
N GLN A 147 4.76 -31.80 -3.18
CA GLN A 147 3.80 -31.65 -2.09
C GLN A 147 2.48 -31.08 -2.63
N GLU A 148 1.38 -31.46 -2.00
CA GLU A 148 0.07 -30.88 -2.28
C GLU A 148 0.05 -29.37 -1.99
N PHE A 149 -0.83 -28.64 -2.68
CA PHE A 149 -1.07 -27.25 -2.36
C PHE A 149 -1.69 -27.12 -0.98
N LYS A 150 -1.14 -26.25 -0.15
CA LYS A 150 -1.69 -25.99 1.18
C LYS A 150 -3.08 -25.38 1.09
N GLY A 151 -3.95 -25.74 2.05
CA GLY A 151 -5.21 -25.04 2.33
C GLY A 151 -4.97 -23.74 3.08
N ALA A 152 -5.97 -22.86 3.11
CA ALA A 152 -5.98 -21.68 3.96
C ALA A 152 -6.54 -22.01 5.34
N ASP A 153 -5.97 -21.42 6.39
CA ASP A 153 -6.56 -21.43 7.72
C ASP A 153 -7.59 -20.29 7.85
N TYR A 154 -7.31 -19.15 7.20
CA TYR A 154 -8.15 -17.96 7.25
C TYR A 154 -8.33 -17.32 5.87
N PHE A 155 -9.49 -16.67 5.69
CA PHE A 155 -9.77 -15.74 4.60
C PHE A 155 -9.77 -14.31 5.16
N LEU A 156 -9.00 -13.42 4.55
CA LEU A 156 -9.03 -11.99 4.81
C LEU A 156 -9.82 -11.31 3.69
N THR A 157 -10.95 -10.73 4.03
CA THR A 157 -11.84 -10.02 3.12
C THR A 157 -12.06 -8.59 3.58
N GLY A 158 -12.57 -7.74 2.70
CA GLY A 158 -12.87 -6.35 3.02
C GLY A 158 -14.06 -5.80 2.26
N THR A 159 -14.67 -4.76 2.83
CA THR A 159 -15.79 -4.04 2.23
C THR A 159 -15.57 -2.53 2.38
N LEU A 160 -15.82 -1.79 1.32
CA LEU A 160 -15.84 -0.33 1.32
C LEU A 160 -17.28 0.14 1.17
N GLY A 161 -17.87 0.66 2.27
CA GLY A 161 -19.20 1.27 2.28
C GLY A 161 -19.11 2.78 2.11
N GLY A 162 -20.08 3.40 1.43
CA GLY A 162 -20.07 4.85 1.21
C GLY A 162 -21.41 5.53 1.43
N LEU A 163 -21.37 6.74 2.03
CA LEU A 163 -22.49 7.66 2.12
C LEU A 163 -22.07 9.00 1.51
N SER A 164 -22.89 9.54 0.62
CA SER A 164 -22.62 10.80 -0.07
C SER A 164 -23.76 11.78 0.09
N THR A 165 -23.45 13.04 0.39
CA THR A 165 -24.40 14.14 0.42
C THR A 165 -23.88 15.28 -0.43
N ARG A 166 -24.72 15.79 -1.34
CA ARG A 166 -24.40 16.93 -2.20
C ARG A 166 -25.37 18.09 -1.97
N THR A 167 -24.82 19.28 -1.85
CA THR A 167 -25.58 20.54 -1.72
C THR A 167 -24.96 21.60 -2.66
N LYS A 168 -25.56 22.79 -2.69
CA LYS A 168 -24.96 23.94 -3.40
C LYS A 168 -23.62 24.38 -2.80
N ALA A 169 -23.36 24.04 -1.54
CA ALA A 169 -22.12 24.39 -0.82
C ALA A 169 -20.98 23.38 -1.06
N GLY A 170 -21.27 22.23 -1.67
CA GLY A 170 -20.26 21.22 -1.94
C GLY A 170 -20.76 19.79 -1.69
N THR A 171 -19.83 18.86 -1.70
CA THR A 171 -20.04 17.43 -1.50
C THR A 171 -19.40 16.97 -0.20
N SER A 172 -20.09 16.10 0.52
CA SER A 172 -19.58 15.41 1.70
C SER A 172 -19.66 13.91 1.45
N ASP A 173 -18.52 13.23 1.51
CA ASP A 173 -18.41 11.78 1.38
C ASP A 173 -17.86 11.18 2.68
N TYR A 174 -18.53 10.14 3.12
CA TYR A 174 -18.11 9.28 4.22
C TYR A 174 -17.84 7.90 3.65
N ILE A 175 -16.69 7.32 3.98
CA ILE A 175 -16.29 5.99 3.55
C ILE A 175 -15.93 5.16 4.79
N LEU A 176 -16.62 4.03 4.95
CA LEU A 176 -16.32 2.99 5.91
C LEU A 176 -15.46 1.94 5.23
N TYR A 177 -14.30 1.67 5.79
CA TYR A 177 -13.39 0.60 5.39
C TYR A 177 -13.48 -0.50 6.43
N GLU A 178 -14.05 -1.63 6.09
CA GLU A 178 -14.19 -2.78 6.99
C GLU A 178 -13.35 -3.94 6.47
N PHE A 179 -12.61 -4.62 7.36
CA PHE A 179 -11.88 -5.84 7.05
C PHE A 179 -12.16 -6.90 8.09
N GLN A 180 -12.25 -8.15 7.64
CA GLN A 180 -12.59 -9.29 8.48
C GLN A 180 -11.67 -10.47 8.19
N LEU A 181 -11.32 -11.21 9.26
CA LEU A 181 -10.62 -12.49 9.16
C LEU A 181 -11.60 -13.61 9.51
N ILE A 182 -11.79 -14.53 8.59
CA ILE A 182 -12.77 -15.62 8.68
C ILE A 182 -12.01 -16.94 8.79
N ASP A 183 -12.33 -17.75 9.80
CA ASP A 183 -11.81 -19.12 9.94
C ASP A 183 -12.38 -20.00 8.81
N ALA A 184 -11.49 -20.60 8.01
CA ALA A 184 -11.85 -21.37 6.83
C ALA A 184 -12.61 -22.68 7.15
N ARG A 185 -12.50 -23.20 8.37
CA ARG A 185 -13.11 -24.46 8.80
C ARG A 185 -14.49 -24.26 9.40
N THR A 186 -14.66 -23.17 10.16
CA THR A 186 -15.87 -22.93 10.94
C THR A 186 -16.77 -21.85 10.33
N SER A 187 -16.25 -21.10 9.35
CA SER A 187 -16.91 -19.93 8.76
C SER A 187 -17.21 -18.82 9.79
N THR A 188 -16.48 -18.81 10.91
CA THR A 188 -16.66 -17.76 11.94
C THR A 188 -15.71 -16.60 11.70
N ILE A 189 -16.21 -15.37 11.90
CA ILE A 189 -15.38 -14.18 11.90
C ILE A 189 -14.59 -14.16 13.22
N VAL A 190 -13.27 -14.29 13.14
CA VAL A 190 -12.38 -14.33 14.32
C VAL A 190 -11.76 -12.98 14.61
N TRP A 191 -11.80 -12.08 13.65
CA TRP A 191 -11.38 -10.69 13.80
C TRP A 191 -12.12 -9.81 12.80
N GLY A 192 -12.44 -8.60 13.22
CA GLY A 192 -12.94 -7.53 12.37
C GLY A 192 -12.47 -6.19 12.90
N ASP A 193 -12.10 -5.29 12.01
CA ASP A 193 -11.77 -3.90 12.36
C ASP A 193 -12.19 -2.98 11.21
N ASN A 194 -12.43 -1.72 11.51
CA ASN A 194 -12.87 -0.74 10.55
C ASN A 194 -12.07 0.57 10.68
N ALA A 195 -12.11 1.37 9.63
CA ALA A 195 -11.69 2.76 9.64
C ALA A 195 -12.76 3.60 8.95
N GLU A 196 -12.94 4.81 9.44
CA GLU A 196 -13.95 5.73 8.95
C GLU A 196 -13.27 7.03 8.51
N ILE A 197 -13.53 7.45 7.27
CA ILE A 197 -12.98 8.69 6.74
C ILE A 197 -14.12 9.50 6.14
N LYS A 198 -14.26 10.75 6.62
CA LYS A 198 -15.20 11.72 6.07
C LYS A 198 -14.44 12.90 5.48
N LYS A 199 -14.75 13.23 4.24
CA LYS A 199 -14.19 14.39 3.54
C LYS A 199 -15.30 15.29 3.03
N GLN A 200 -15.03 16.58 3.01
CA GLN A 200 -15.96 17.59 2.49
C GLN A 200 -15.19 18.61 1.64
N GLY A 201 -15.78 19.03 0.55
CA GLY A 201 -15.18 20.01 -0.34
C GLY A 201 -16.00 20.25 -1.59
N LEU A 202 -15.47 21.11 -2.46
CA LEU A 202 -15.92 21.18 -3.84
C LEU A 202 -15.36 19.97 -4.57
N GLU A 203 -16.24 19.19 -5.18
CA GLU A 203 -15.83 17.99 -5.90
C GLU A 203 -15.68 18.31 -7.39
N ASP A 204 -14.45 18.43 -7.80
CA ASP A 204 -14.03 18.57 -9.19
C ASP A 204 -12.99 17.51 -9.62
N ALA A 205 -12.57 16.64 -8.69
CA ALA A 205 -11.66 15.55 -8.98
C ALA A 205 -12.35 14.40 -9.74
N ALA A 206 -11.70 13.92 -10.80
CA ALA A 206 -12.11 12.72 -11.53
C ALA A 206 -11.34 11.49 -11.04
N TYR A 207 -12.07 10.49 -10.55
CA TYR A 207 -11.52 9.19 -10.16
C TYR A 207 -11.60 8.20 -11.32
N ARG A 208 -10.53 7.46 -11.60
CA ARG A 208 -10.42 6.48 -12.68
C ARG A 208 -9.82 5.18 -12.23
#